data_5b9024bb5734e6b3e603042804886eae
#
_entry.id   5b9024bb5734e6b3e603042804886eae
#
_cell.length_a   1.000
_cell.length_b   1.000
_cell.length_c   1.000
_cell.angle_alpha   90.00
_cell.angle_beta   90.00
_cell.angle_gamma   90.00
#
_symmetry.space_group_name_H-M   'P 1'
#
loop_
_entity.id
_entity.type
_entity.pdbx_description
1 polymer ?
#
loop_
_entity_poly.entity_id
_entity_poly.type
_entity_poly.pdbx_seq_one_letter_code
_entity_poly.pdbx_strand_id
1 'polypeptide(L)'
;MEFEEIITHQRQSFVKQLKSFYENRKEGAREILMALDSEEETLLFKLYRIDYLIKVDGEFKIEELSPDTYSNHPPINFTYGEMRVELNPFFWHGCEFIIDKEYKDIDWLKSWTKTWLDEEETIPVDRDGFTGTIHSVTYPTSENQKTKFTVDLGTAPVDSFMDLVNCIKETGADRLIINSFDLID
;
A
#
# COMPACT_ATOMS: atom_id res chain seq x y z
N MET A 1 7.17 -14.77 16.01
CA MET A 1 7.41 -13.54 15.24
C MET A 1 6.25 -12.63 15.57
N GLU A 2 6.52 -11.46 16.07
CA GLU A 2 5.49 -10.49 16.40
C GLU A 2 4.92 -9.86 15.12
N PHE A 3 3.67 -9.37 15.15
CA PHE A 3 2.99 -8.81 13.98
C PHE A 3 3.84 -7.71 13.30
N GLU A 4 4.32 -6.75 14.09
CA GLU A 4 5.13 -5.64 13.60
C GLU A 4 6.48 -6.10 12.99
N GLU A 5 7.07 -7.20 13.48
CA GLU A 5 8.28 -7.78 12.89
C GLU A 5 8.04 -8.29 11.47
N ILE A 6 6.88 -8.93 11.23
CA ILE A 6 6.51 -9.40 9.89
C ILE A 6 6.35 -8.22 8.93
N ILE A 7 5.63 -7.17 9.37
CA ILE A 7 5.41 -5.97 8.57
C ILE A 7 6.74 -5.28 8.27
N THR A 8 7.61 -5.16 9.27
CA THR A 8 8.96 -4.59 9.12
C THR A 8 9.79 -5.38 8.11
N HIS A 9 9.78 -6.70 8.22
CA HIS A 9 10.53 -7.56 7.31
C HIS A 9 10.02 -7.44 5.86
N GLN A 10 8.70 -7.42 5.68
CA GLN A 10 8.07 -7.29 4.36
C GLN A 10 8.42 -5.95 3.70
N ARG A 11 8.32 -4.85 4.44
CA ARG A 11 8.76 -3.53 3.96
C ARG A 11 10.23 -3.52 3.58
N GLN A 12 11.11 -4.03 4.45
CA GLN A 12 12.56 -4.06 4.18
C GLN A 12 12.88 -4.86 2.92
N SER A 13 12.20 -5.98 2.70
CA SER A 13 12.37 -6.79 1.50
C SER A 13 11.97 -6.02 0.24
N PHE A 14 10.82 -5.34 0.24
CA PHE A 14 10.35 -4.51 -0.87
C PHE A 14 11.31 -3.35 -1.16
N VAL A 15 11.63 -2.55 -0.14
CA VAL A 15 12.52 -1.38 -0.30
C VAL A 15 13.90 -1.78 -0.80
N LYS A 16 14.44 -2.94 -0.36
CA LYS A 16 15.70 -3.47 -0.87
C LYS A 16 15.62 -3.78 -2.37
N GLN A 17 14.53 -4.39 -2.84
CA GLN A 17 14.33 -4.69 -4.26
C GLN A 17 14.17 -3.39 -5.08
N LEU A 18 13.40 -2.43 -4.57
CA LEU A 18 13.21 -1.13 -5.20
C LEU A 18 14.54 -0.36 -5.30
N LYS A 19 15.38 -0.41 -4.26
CA LYS A 19 16.72 0.17 -4.29
C LYS A 19 17.58 -0.45 -5.39
N SER A 20 17.61 -1.77 -5.50
CA SER A 20 18.33 -2.47 -6.56
C SER A 20 17.77 -2.15 -7.95
N PHE A 21 16.45 -1.98 -8.06
CA PHE A 21 15.80 -1.53 -9.28
C PHE A 21 16.29 -0.15 -9.72
N TYR A 22 16.45 0.79 -8.78
CA TYR A 22 16.97 2.13 -9.06
C TYR A 22 18.47 2.19 -9.34
N GLU A 23 19.30 1.33 -8.71
CA GLU A 23 20.75 1.30 -8.93
C GLU A 23 21.12 1.04 -10.39
N ASN A 24 20.29 0.32 -11.11
CA ASN A 24 20.45 0.00 -12.53
C ASN A 24 19.89 1.10 -13.46
N ARG A 25 19.34 2.18 -12.93
CA ARG A 25 18.65 3.26 -13.64
C ARG A 25 19.23 4.61 -13.24
N LYS A 26 19.96 5.25 -14.15
CA LYS A 26 20.68 6.50 -13.86
C LYS A 26 19.94 7.76 -14.30
N GLU A 27 19.01 7.65 -15.25
CA GLU A 27 18.31 8.76 -15.87
C GLU A 27 16.80 8.54 -15.70
N GLY A 28 16.15 9.42 -14.95
CA GLY A 28 14.72 9.33 -14.72
C GLY A 28 14.32 9.89 -13.36
N ALA A 29 13.03 9.93 -13.11
CA ALA A 29 12.45 10.41 -11.86
C ALA A 29 11.80 9.24 -11.11
N ARG A 30 11.89 9.28 -9.79
CA ARG A 30 11.43 8.21 -8.88
C ARG A 30 10.17 8.65 -8.17
N GLU A 31 9.29 7.71 -7.88
CA GLU A 31 8.08 7.87 -7.07
C GLU A 31 7.24 9.11 -7.45
N ILE A 32 7.03 9.28 -8.75
CA ILE A 32 6.29 10.45 -9.28
C ILE A 32 4.79 10.29 -9.03
N LEU A 33 4.18 11.30 -8.42
CA LEU A 33 2.73 11.37 -8.26
C LEU A 33 2.07 11.68 -9.61
N MET A 34 1.09 10.89 -9.98
CA MET A 34 0.34 11.03 -11.22
C MET A 34 -1.17 11.02 -10.96
N ALA A 35 -1.91 11.76 -11.78
CA ALA A 35 -3.36 11.68 -11.81
C ALA A 35 -3.81 10.63 -12.81
N LEU A 36 -4.79 9.81 -12.41
CA LEU A 36 -5.45 8.85 -13.29
C LEU A 36 -6.50 9.57 -14.12
N ASP A 37 -6.28 9.67 -15.42
CA ASP A 37 -7.26 10.20 -16.38
C ASP A 37 -8.20 9.07 -16.84
N SER A 38 -9.10 8.65 -15.95
CA SER A 38 -10.11 7.62 -16.21
C SER A 38 -11.45 8.04 -15.62
N GLU A 39 -12.53 7.72 -16.32
CA GLU A 39 -13.88 7.88 -15.79
C GLU A 39 -14.21 6.85 -14.71
N GLU A 40 -13.53 5.71 -14.70
CA GLU A 40 -13.66 4.68 -13.68
C GLU A 40 -12.96 5.11 -12.39
N GLU A 41 -13.71 5.12 -11.29
CA GLU A 41 -13.16 5.42 -9.95
C GLU A 41 -12.52 4.16 -9.35
N THR A 42 -11.41 3.71 -9.95
CA THR A 42 -10.69 2.52 -9.47
C THR A 42 -9.72 2.84 -8.33
N LEU A 43 -9.24 4.08 -8.26
CA LEU A 43 -8.33 4.57 -7.22
C LEU A 43 -8.96 5.70 -6.40
N LEU A 44 -8.68 5.68 -5.12
CA LEU A 44 -9.06 6.75 -4.21
C LEU A 44 -8.33 8.05 -4.63
N PHE A 45 -9.06 9.16 -4.72
CA PHE A 45 -8.60 10.46 -5.24
C PHE A 45 -8.13 10.46 -6.70
N LYS A 46 -8.20 9.35 -7.44
CA LYS A 46 -7.64 9.20 -8.79
C LYS A 46 -6.15 9.58 -8.86
N LEU A 47 -5.41 9.32 -7.79
CA LEU A 47 -3.99 9.59 -7.67
C LEU A 47 -3.23 8.29 -7.41
N TYR A 48 -2.04 8.19 -7.97
CA TYR A 48 -1.10 7.10 -7.70
C TYR A 48 0.34 7.56 -7.91
N ARG A 49 1.28 6.89 -7.25
CA ARG A 49 2.70 7.08 -7.50
C ARG A 49 3.22 5.94 -8.34
N ILE A 50 4.03 6.27 -9.32
CA ILE A 50 4.78 5.32 -10.14
C ILE A 50 6.18 5.16 -9.57
N ASP A 51 6.76 3.95 -9.70
CA ASP A 51 8.12 3.71 -9.22
C ASP A 51 9.15 4.54 -9.98
N TYR A 52 9.04 4.57 -11.31
CA TYR A 52 10.06 5.22 -12.13
C TYR A 52 9.50 5.75 -13.45
N LEU A 53 9.90 6.98 -13.77
CA LEU A 53 9.59 7.66 -15.04
C LEU A 53 10.88 7.93 -15.80
N ILE A 54 11.01 7.38 -16.99
CA ILE A 54 12.15 7.61 -17.87
C ILE A 54 11.72 8.21 -19.19
N LYS A 55 12.61 8.99 -19.84
CA LYS A 55 12.43 9.50 -21.20
C LYS A 55 13.28 8.69 -22.17
N VAL A 56 12.63 7.99 -23.11
CA VAL A 56 13.27 7.18 -24.15
C VAL A 56 12.82 7.67 -25.51
N ASP A 57 13.75 8.04 -26.37
CA ASP A 57 13.48 8.52 -27.74
C ASP A 57 12.49 9.71 -27.81
N GLY A 58 12.48 10.53 -26.77
CA GLY A 58 11.59 11.70 -26.66
C GLY A 58 10.25 11.44 -25.98
N GLU A 59 9.89 10.19 -25.74
CA GLU A 59 8.65 9.78 -25.07
C GLU A 59 8.89 9.39 -23.62
N PHE A 60 7.91 9.67 -22.74
CA PHE A 60 7.94 9.20 -21.36
C PHE A 60 7.44 7.76 -21.25
N LYS A 61 8.18 6.94 -20.51
CA LYS A 61 7.80 5.56 -20.17
C LYS A 61 7.78 5.37 -18.67
N ILE A 62 6.75 4.69 -18.21
CA ILE A 62 6.61 4.25 -16.81
C ILE A 62 7.25 2.87 -16.69
N GLU A 63 8.06 2.69 -15.68
CA GLU A 63 8.60 1.38 -15.29
C GLU A 63 8.25 1.12 -13.82
N GLU A 64 7.64 -0.01 -13.56
CA GLU A 64 7.23 -0.46 -12.24
C GLU A 64 8.07 -1.66 -11.80
N LEU A 65 8.36 -1.72 -10.50
CA LEU A 65 8.96 -2.90 -9.91
C LEU A 65 7.89 -3.98 -9.79
N SER A 66 8.18 -5.15 -10.32
CA SER A 66 7.42 -6.38 -10.05
C SER A 66 8.22 -7.23 -9.06
N PRO A 67 7.95 -7.15 -7.76
CA PRO A 67 8.69 -7.93 -6.77
C PRO A 67 8.40 -9.41 -6.89
N ASP A 68 9.45 -10.23 -6.89
CA ASP A 68 9.32 -11.69 -6.96
C ASP A 68 9.01 -12.35 -5.60
N THR A 69 9.00 -11.57 -4.52
CA THR A 69 8.91 -12.10 -3.17
C THR A 69 7.74 -11.54 -2.38
N TYR A 70 6.89 -12.43 -1.91
CA TYR A 70 5.87 -12.14 -0.91
C TYR A 70 6.34 -12.59 0.49
N SER A 71 5.63 -12.18 1.52
CA SER A 71 5.90 -12.64 2.87
C SER A 71 5.66 -14.15 2.97
N ASN A 72 6.73 -14.91 3.22
CA ASN A 72 6.64 -16.37 3.32
C ASN A 72 6.46 -16.79 4.79
N HIS A 73 5.24 -16.71 5.30
CA HIS A 73 4.83 -17.18 6.60
C HIS A 73 3.48 -17.92 6.49
N PRO A 74 3.19 -18.87 7.37
CA PRO A 74 1.83 -19.43 7.42
C PRO A 74 0.83 -18.35 7.87
N PRO A 75 -0.46 -18.51 7.56
CA PRO A 75 -1.50 -17.63 8.11
C PRO A 75 -1.41 -17.52 9.63
N ILE A 76 -1.47 -16.31 10.14
CA ILE A 76 -1.37 -16.01 11.57
C ILE A 76 -2.67 -15.36 12.02
N ASN A 77 -3.23 -15.87 13.13
CA ASN A 77 -4.43 -15.33 13.74
C ASN A 77 -4.08 -14.78 15.13
N PHE A 78 -4.46 -13.55 15.39
CA PHE A 78 -4.25 -12.88 16.68
C PHE A 78 -5.34 -11.85 16.94
N THR A 79 -5.31 -11.22 18.12
CA THR A 79 -6.16 -10.08 18.45
C THR A 79 -5.35 -8.81 18.55
N TYR A 80 -5.84 -7.74 17.94
CA TYR A 80 -5.29 -6.39 18.03
C TYR A 80 -6.30 -5.49 18.77
N GLY A 81 -6.11 -5.33 20.09
CA GLY A 81 -7.16 -4.86 20.97
C GLY A 81 -8.30 -5.88 21.02
N GLU A 82 -9.51 -5.46 20.64
CA GLU A 82 -10.70 -6.33 20.56
C GLU A 82 -10.91 -6.93 19.15
N MET A 83 -10.23 -6.37 18.14
CA MET A 83 -10.35 -6.82 16.75
C MET A 83 -9.55 -8.09 16.50
N ARG A 84 -10.18 -9.09 15.90
CA ARG A 84 -9.50 -10.30 15.41
C ARG A 84 -8.79 -9.98 14.10
N VAL A 85 -7.52 -10.32 14.00
CA VAL A 85 -6.73 -10.12 12.78
C VAL A 85 -6.27 -11.48 12.24
N GLU A 86 -6.50 -11.68 10.96
CA GLU A 86 -5.97 -12.79 10.18
C GLU A 86 -4.97 -12.21 9.18
N LEU A 87 -3.68 -12.51 9.37
CA LEU A 87 -2.60 -12.10 8.51
C LEU A 87 -2.18 -13.26 7.64
N ASN A 88 -2.49 -13.21 6.37
CA ASN A 88 -2.01 -14.13 5.35
C ASN A 88 -0.74 -13.59 4.68
N PRO A 89 0.03 -14.43 3.97
CA PRO A 89 1.10 -13.94 3.10
C PRO A 89 0.60 -12.86 2.15
N PHE A 90 1.36 -11.78 2.00
CA PHE A 90 0.97 -10.65 1.15
C PHE A 90 2.17 -9.98 0.46
N PHE A 91 1.88 -9.28 -0.63
CA PHE A 91 2.83 -8.38 -1.27
C PHE A 91 2.70 -6.97 -0.69
N TRP A 92 3.83 -6.30 -0.47
CA TRP A 92 3.86 -4.93 0.06
C TRP A 92 3.20 -3.92 -0.90
N HIS A 93 3.36 -4.13 -2.21
CA HIS A 93 2.78 -3.30 -3.27
C HIS A 93 1.35 -3.70 -3.68
N GLY A 94 0.77 -4.69 -3.07
CA GLY A 94 -0.59 -5.18 -3.37
C GLY A 94 -1.27 -5.76 -2.12
N CYS A 95 -1.18 -5.03 -1.00
CA CYS A 95 -1.75 -5.46 0.27
C CYS A 95 -3.26 -5.23 0.28
N GLU A 96 -4.03 -6.31 0.36
CA GLU A 96 -5.48 -6.29 0.42
C GLU A 96 -5.97 -6.32 1.86
N PHE A 97 -6.91 -5.43 2.18
CA PHE A 97 -7.58 -5.35 3.47
C PHE A 97 -9.06 -5.70 3.30
N ILE A 98 -9.52 -6.72 4.02
CA ILE A 98 -10.92 -7.14 4.05
C ILE A 98 -11.43 -6.99 5.48
N ILE A 99 -12.45 -6.14 5.65
CA ILE A 99 -13.04 -5.79 6.94
C ILE A 99 -14.45 -6.37 6.98
N ASP A 100 -14.83 -7.03 8.06
CA ASP A 100 -16.15 -7.65 8.26
C ASP A 100 -17.27 -6.65 8.59
N LYS A 101 -17.19 -5.49 7.97
CA LYS A 101 -18.15 -4.38 8.14
C LYS A 101 -18.30 -3.62 6.85
N GLU A 102 -19.54 -3.30 6.50
CA GLU A 102 -19.82 -2.39 5.40
C GLU A 102 -19.75 -0.95 5.88
N TYR A 103 -18.97 -0.12 5.20
CA TYR A 103 -18.86 1.30 5.48
C TYR A 103 -19.56 2.12 4.39
N LYS A 104 -20.54 2.94 4.82
CA LYS A 104 -21.15 3.97 3.96
C LYS A 104 -20.30 5.24 3.91
N ASP A 105 -19.53 5.47 4.97
CA ASP A 105 -18.62 6.58 5.11
C ASP A 105 -17.19 6.05 5.24
N ILE A 106 -16.32 6.50 4.35
CA ILE A 106 -14.92 6.11 4.25
C ILE A 106 -13.97 7.28 4.56
N ASP A 107 -14.44 8.31 5.27
CA ASP A 107 -13.64 9.50 5.54
C ASP A 107 -12.39 9.20 6.38
N TRP A 108 -12.44 8.16 7.22
CA TRP A 108 -11.28 7.64 7.92
C TRP A 108 -10.18 7.15 6.95
N LEU A 109 -10.56 6.40 5.90
CA LEU A 109 -9.62 5.91 4.88
C LEU A 109 -9.10 7.07 4.02
N LYS A 110 -9.97 8.00 3.63
CA LYS A 110 -9.58 9.19 2.88
C LYS A 110 -8.57 10.03 3.66
N SER A 111 -8.79 10.24 4.97
CA SER A 111 -7.89 10.98 5.84
C SER A 111 -6.53 10.32 5.95
N TRP A 112 -6.51 9.00 6.18
CA TRP A 112 -5.29 8.20 6.20
C TRP A 112 -4.55 8.27 4.86
N THR A 113 -5.27 8.08 3.75
CA THR A 113 -4.68 8.14 2.40
C THR A 113 -4.05 9.50 2.12
N LYS A 114 -4.72 10.60 2.44
CA LYS A 114 -4.15 11.96 2.25
C LYS A 114 -2.85 12.16 3.01
N THR A 115 -2.78 11.64 4.23
CA THR A 115 -1.57 11.73 5.06
C THR A 115 -0.40 10.98 4.43
N TRP A 116 -0.63 9.76 3.95
CA TRP A 116 0.46 8.89 3.54
C TRP A 116 0.76 8.89 2.03
N LEU A 117 -0.18 9.36 1.19
CA LEU A 117 0.06 9.59 -0.24
C LEU A 117 0.86 10.88 -0.47
N ASP A 118 0.78 11.83 0.48
CA ASP A 118 1.47 13.13 0.42
C ASP A 118 1.23 13.87 -0.91
N GLU A 119 -0.05 14.16 -1.19
CA GLU A 119 -0.48 14.83 -2.42
C GLU A 119 0.24 16.17 -2.65
N GLU A 120 0.57 16.88 -1.57
CA GLU A 120 1.24 18.18 -1.61
C GLU A 120 2.77 18.06 -1.70
N GLU A 121 3.32 16.85 -1.72
CA GLU A 121 4.76 16.56 -1.76
C GLU A 121 5.55 17.31 -0.67
N THR A 122 5.03 17.27 0.55
CA THR A 122 5.60 17.98 1.71
C THR A 122 6.63 17.14 2.46
N ILE A 123 6.60 15.81 2.32
CA ILE A 123 7.54 14.89 2.95
C ILE A 123 8.88 14.98 2.22
N PRO A 124 9.97 15.33 2.90
CA PRO A 124 11.27 15.40 2.26
C PRO A 124 11.76 14.01 1.88
N VAL A 125 12.28 13.90 0.67
CA VAL A 125 12.94 12.67 0.18
C VAL A 125 14.08 12.29 1.12
N ASP A 126 14.15 11.02 1.50
CA ASP A 126 15.18 10.52 2.40
C ASP A 126 16.57 10.41 1.73
N ARG A 127 17.58 9.93 2.52
CA ARG A 127 18.96 9.79 2.02
C ARG A 127 19.11 8.74 0.92
N ASP A 128 18.21 7.76 0.86
CA ASP A 128 18.19 6.71 -0.14
C ASP A 128 17.39 7.15 -1.39
N GLY A 129 16.75 8.32 -1.35
CA GLY A 129 16.01 8.90 -2.45
C GLY A 129 14.54 8.46 -2.47
N PHE A 130 13.99 7.99 -1.35
CA PHE A 130 12.62 7.58 -1.20
C PHE A 130 11.74 8.68 -0.59
N THR A 131 10.49 8.78 -1.08
CA THR A 131 9.52 9.74 -0.57
C THR A 131 8.92 9.31 0.76
N GLY A 132 8.98 8.01 1.10
CA GLY A 132 8.36 7.49 2.32
C GLY A 132 6.84 7.51 2.29
N THR A 133 6.24 7.39 1.09
CA THR A 133 4.80 7.49 0.84
C THR A 133 4.21 6.18 0.35
N ILE A 134 2.90 6.02 0.50
CA ILE A 134 2.14 4.99 -0.22
C ILE A 134 2.03 5.37 -1.70
N HIS A 135 1.87 4.38 -2.57
CA HIS A 135 1.73 4.62 -4.00
C HIS A 135 0.27 4.74 -4.44
N SER A 136 -0.62 3.90 -3.92
CA SER A 136 -2.03 3.99 -4.26
C SER A 136 -2.95 3.30 -3.26
N VAL A 137 -4.22 3.66 -3.30
CA VAL A 137 -5.32 2.97 -2.60
C VAL A 137 -6.47 2.79 -3.58
N THR A 138 -6.98 1.57 -3.72
CA THR A 138 -8.18 1.35 -4.53
C THR A 138 -9.42 1.90 -3.84
N TYR A 139 -10.41 2.33 -4.63
CA TYR A 139 -11.69 2.70 -4.07
C TYR A 139 -12.34 1.49 -3.37
N PRO A 140 -12.80 1.61 -2.11
CA PRO A 140 -13.36 0.48 -1.38
C PRO A 140 -14.62 -0.07 -2.05
N THR A 141 -14.68 -1.38 -2.15
CA THR A 141 -15.88 -2.10 -2.60
C THR A 141 -16.56 -2.77 -1.41
N SER A 142 -17.88 -2.85 -1.45
CA SER A 142 -18.68 -3.55 -0.43
C SER A 142 -19.38 -4.74 -1.04
N GLU A 143 -19.10 -5.92 -0.49
CA GLU A 143 -19.75 -7.17 -0.89
C GLU A 143 -19.98 -8.04 0.35
N ASN A 144 -21.18 -8.65 0.45
CA ASN A 144 -21.53 -9.56 1.57
C ASN A 144 -21.30 -8.97 2.95
N GLN A 145 -21.64 -7.69 3.15
CA GLN A 145 -21.42 -6.93 4.40
C GLN A 145 -19.93 -6.77 4.78
N LYS A 146 -19.04 -6.88 3.82
CA LYS A 146 -17.60 -6.65 4.00
C LYS A 146 -17.16 -5.50 3.13
N THR A 147 -16.19 -4.76 3.60
CA THR A 147 -15.48 -3.75 2.83
C THR A 147 -14.10 -4.27 2.47
N LYS A 148 -13.73 -4.10 1.23
CA LYS A 148 -12.46 -4.55 0.66
C LYS A 148 -11.80 -3.43 -0.11
N PHE A 149 -10.49 -3.26 0.06
CA PHE A 149 -9.64 -2.36 -0.70
C PHE A 149 -8.20 -2.86 -0.71
N THR A 150 -7.43 -2.39 -1.68
CA THR A 150 -6.00 -2.74 -1.83
C THR A 150 -5.16 -1.48 -1.67
N VAL A 151 -4.00 -1.64 -1.07
CA VAL A 151 -3.01 -0.58 -0.89
C VAL A 151 -1.69 -1.01 -1.51
N ASP A 152 -1.15 -0.17 -2.36
CA ASP A 152 0.27 -0.19 -2.67
C ASP A 152 1.00 0.69 -1.65
N LEU A 153 1.74 0.05 -0.78
CA LEU A 153 2.41 0.72 0.33
C LEU A 153 3.71 1.43 -0.08
N GLY A 154 4.19 1.24 -1.31
CA GLY A 154 5.35 1.93 -1.85
C GLY A 154 6.54 1.95 -0.89
N THR A 155 7.10 3.12 -0.66
CA THR A 155 8.22 3.29 0.29
C THR A 155 7.78 3.73 1.69
N ALA A 156 6.48 3.83 1.95
CA ALA A 156 5.92 4.26 3.23
C ALA A 156 6.54 3.48 4.42
N PRO A 157 6.70 4.12 5.59
CA PRO A 157 7.22 3.46 6.78
C PRO A 157 6.23 2.42 7.33
N VAL A 158 6.71 1.55 8.22
CA VAL A 158 5.85 0.58 8.94
C VAL A 158 4.73 1.29 9.69
N ASP A 159 5.00 2.50 10.17
CA ASP A 159 4.02 3.33 10.89
C ASP A 159 2.77 3.60 10.05
N SER A 160 2.89 3.76 8.73
CA SER A 160 1.73 3.95 7.84
C SER A 160 0.79 2.74 7.86
N PHE A 161 1.36 1.53 7.82
CA PHE A 161 0.61 0.28 7.91
C PHE A 161 -0.08 0.14 9.28
N MET A 162 0.67 0.39 10.36
CA MET A 162 0.13 0.29 11.72
C MET A 162 -0.94 1.34 11.98
N ASP A 163 -0.79 2.54 11.44
CA ASP A 163 -1.80 3.61 11.44
C ASP A 163 -3.09 3.15 10.75
N LEU A 164 -2.99 2.51 9.57
CA LEU A 164 -4.15 1.98 8.86
C LEU A 164 -4.90 0.94 9.71
N VAL A 165 -4.16 0.00 10.31
CA VAL A 165 -4.75 -1.01 11.19
C VAL A 165 -5.42 -0.37 12.41
N ASN A 166 -4.84 0.69 12.97
CA ASN A 166 -5.45 1.47 14.05
C ASN A 166 -6.73 2.19 13.59
N CYS A 167 -6.70 2.85 12.43
CA CYS A 167 -7.90 3.48 11.87
C CYS A 167 -9.03 2.45 11.69
N ILE A 168 -8.73 1.28 11.14
CA ILE A 168 -9.72 0.20 10.99
C ILE A 168 -10.27 -0.24 12.36
N LYS A 169 -9.41 -0.46 13.35
CA LYS A 169 -9.82 -0.82 14.72
C LYS A 169 -10.75 0.25 15.33
N GLU A 170 -10.45 1.52 15.16
CA GLU A 170 -11.25 2.64 15.68
C GLU A 170 -12.64 2.75 15.05
N THR A 171 -12.84 2.18 13.86
CA THR A 171 -14.17 2.07 13.26
C THR A 171 -15.08 1.07 13.98
N GLY A 172 -14.55 0.28 14.92
CA GLY A 172 -15.27 -0.78 15.61
C GLY A 172 -15.47 -2.02 14.74
N ALA A 173 -14.51 -2.34 13.88
CA ALA A 173 -14.48 -3.61 13.15
C ALA A 173 -14.18 -4.78 14.10
N ASP A 174 -14.89 -5.90 13.96
CA ASP A 174 -14.68 -7.10 14.76
C ASP A 174 -13.58 -8.01 14.18
N ARG A 175 -13.38 -7.91 12.86
CA ARG A 175 -12.39 -8.73 12.15
C ARG A 175 -11.76 -7.98 10.98
N LEU A 176 -10.44 -8.15 10.85
CA LEU A 176 -9.63 -7.71 9.72
C LEU A 176 -8.91 -8.92 9.13
N ILE A 177 -8.97 -9.09 7.81
CA ILE A 177 -8.14 -10.03 7.06
C ILE A 177 -7.20 -9.22 6.19
N ILE A 178 -5.92 -9.56 6.23
CA ILE A 178 -4.86 -8.98 5.41
C ILE A 178 -4.34 -10.05 4.47
N ASN A 179 -4.40 -9.78 3.18
CA ASN A 179 -4.05 -10.70 2.11
C ASN A 179 -3.19 -10.02 1.05
N SER A 180 -2.93 -10.75 -0.02
CA SER A 180 -2.49 -10.20 -1.30
C SER A 180 -3.56 -10.33 -2.36
N PHE A 181 -3.70 -9.32 -3.19
CA PHE A 181 -4.69 -9.29 -4.28
C PHE A 181 -4.53 -10.47 -5.27
N ASP A 182 -3.29 -10.94 -5.51
CA ASP A 182 -2.96 -11.94 -6.53
C ASP A 182 -2.82 -13.38 -6.02
N LEU A 183 -3.10 -13.66 -4.73
CA LEU A 183 -2.92 -14.99 -4.14
C LEU A 183 -4.21 -15.79 -3.94
N ILE A 184 -5.35 -15.29 -4.47
CA ILE A 184 -6.63 -15.99 -4.37
C ILE A 184 -6.98 -16.57 -5.75
N ASP A 185 -6.49 -17.76 -6.00
CA ASP A 185 -7.06 -18.73 -6.95
C ASP A 185 -7.71 -19.89 -6.21
#